data_ef76a81ac3e3700150a241431f509760
#
_entry.id   ef76a81ac3e3700150a241431f509760
#
_cell.length_a   1.000
_cell.length_b   1.000
_cell.length_c   1.000
_cell.angle_alpha   90.00
_cell.angle_beta   90.00
_cell.angle_gamma   90.00
#
_symmetry.space_group_name_H-M   'P 1'
#
loop_
_entity.id
_entity.type
_entity.pdbx_description
1 polymer ?
#
loop_
_entity_poly.entity_id
_entity_poly.type
_entity_poly.pdbx_seq_one_letter_code
_entity_poly.pdbx_strand_id
1 'polypeptide(L)'
;MTTSVPGQPGPAATPGADGGSGDGVAQAGDAPAVNSIFAAQYRTLTLGIVAVTTIAAFEAMGVITAMPAAATDLNGLTWYAWGSTAFAVASLFAMATAGGWADRAGPVPPLVTGLGAFSLGLVLAGVAPEMWVLLAGRALQGLGFGGVIVAIYVVIGRAYPEHLRPRAFTALSGAWVIPGITGPLVAGIITETIGWRWVFFGVLLLLAPIAAVLIPRLQSMHVAPDPNAVEMKGRKTLALLAAIGTGLLQLAGQRLDALTPLLALVALIALGYSIPKLLPSGALGLKRGLPTVVMLRGFFAGAFFATEWFIPLLLVNERNLSFALAGGALSGAAVGWFIGSWYQGRPSTQMSRYTLVRLGAFMTTLGIGLSAAIVIDSIPWWSIAITWTIGSFGMGILFGSLGVLLLEQSAPEKQGVNSAALQMADQLGVIFCTGLGGVIFAAGHTAAGQDGNVYLTIFAVMLAIGVFATLVSGRAEPKATQAA
;
A
#
# COMPACT_ATOMS: atom_id res chain seq x y z
N MET A 1 3.56 -78.36 -11.57
CA MET A 1 4.64 -78.59 -12.54
C MET A 1 5.72 -77.54 -12.32
N THR A 2 6.79 -77.99 -11.81
CA THR A 2 8.07 -77.38 -11.48
C THR A 2 8.82 -76.94 -12.71
N THR A 3 9.44 -75.76 -12.71
CA THR A 3 10.76 -75.59 -13.34
C THR A 3 11.54 -74.47 -12.66
N SER A 4 12.63 -74.89 -12.04
CA SER A 4 13.72 -74.15 -11.44
C SER A 4 14.67 -73.57 -12.52
N VAL A 5 15.24 -72.40 -12.24
CA VAL A 5 16.37 -71.79 -12.97
C VAL A 5 17.53 -71.60 -12.00
N PRO A 6 18.80 -72.00 -12.41
CA PRO A 6 19.93 -72.00 -11.50
C PRO A 6 20.80 -70.75 -11.57
N GLY A 7 21.42 -70.43 -10.43
CA GLY A 7 22.77 -70.00 -10.09
C GLY A 7 23.57 -69.00 -10.95
N GLN A 8 23.86 -67.84 -10.29
CA GLN A 8 25.00 -67.02 -10.67
C GLN A 8 26.12 -67.17 -9.63
N PRO A 9 27.38 -67.22 -10.06
CA PRO A 9 28.54 -67.27 -9.15
C PRO A 9 29.04 -65.91 -8.75
N GLY A 10 29.47 -65.73 -7.50
CA GLY A 10 30.05 -64.51 -6.97
C GLY A 10 31.49 -64.26 -7.48
N PRO A 11 31.97 -63.05 -7.48
CA PRO A 11 33.35 -62.73 -7.83
C PRO A 11 34.32 -62.89 -6.66
N ALA A 12 35.49 -63.41 -7.02
CA ALA A 12 36.62 -63.67 -6.16
C ALA A 12 37.33 -62.40 -5.66
N ALA A 13 37.93 -62.56 -4.49
CA ALA A 13 38.79 -61.55 -3.85
C ALA A 13 40.18 -61.54 -4.58
N THR A 14 40.76 -60.37 -4.74
CA THR A 14 42.16 -60.13 -5.04
C THR A 14 42.81 -59.21 -4.01
N PRO A 15 44.06 -59.44 -3.63
CA PRO A 15 44.70 -58.72 -2.53
C PRO A 15 45.49 -57.51 -2.97
N GLY A 16 45.68 -56.63 -2.02
CA GLY A 16 46.46 -55.46 -1.84
C GLY A 16 47.58 -55.03 -2.77
N ALA A 17 47.67 -53.71 -2.89
CA ALA A 17 48.95 -53.01 -3.06
C ALA A 17 48.84 -51.61 -2.44
N ASP A 18 49.83 -51.36 -1.58
CA ASP A 18 50.10 -50.06 -0.92
C ASP A 18 50.46 -48.97 -1.92
N GLY A 19 50.22 -47.74 -1.46
CA GLY A 19 51.08 -46.65 -1.90
C GLY A 19 50.43 -45.35 -2.27
N GLY A 20 50.37 -44.44 -1.35
CA GLY A 20 50.88 -43.11 -1.63
C GLY A 20 49.91 -41.97 -1.98
N SER A 21 50.09 -40.95 -1.22
CA SER A 21 49.83 -39.53 -1.46
C SER A 21 48.36 -39.08 -1.39
N GLY A 22 48.05 -38.57 -0.19
CA GLY A 22 46.91 -37.69 0.02
C GLY A 22 47.07 -36.41 -0.74
N ASP A 23 46.19 -36.18 -1.70
CA ASP A 23 45.81 -34.84 -2.07
C ASP A 23 44.46 -34.57 -1.37
N GLY A 24 44.58 -33.83 -0.25
CA GLY A 24 43.46 -33.28 0.42
C GLY A 24 42.75 -32.30 -0.50
N VAL A 25 41.72 -32.78 -1.18
CA VAL A 25 40.67 -31.88 -1.67
C VAL A 25 40.07 -31.24 -0.42
N ALA A 26 40.55 -30.05 -0.11
CA ALA A 26 39.93 -29.18 0.91
C ALA A 26 38.46 -29.06 0.50
N GLN A 27 37.60 -29.76 1.22
CA GLN A 27 36.18 -29.46 1.22
C GLN A 27 36.09 -27.96 1.50
N ALA A 28 35.65 -27.20 0.50
CA ALA A 28 35.30 -25.79 0.67
C ALA A 28 34.35 -25.74 1.87
N GLY A 29 34.92 -25.28 2.99
CA GLY A 29 34.20 -25.25 4.26
C GLY A 29 32.88 -24.53 4.03
N ASP A 30 31.79 -25.21 4.39
CA ASP A 30 30.47 -24.59 4.49
C ASP A 30 30.61 -23.34 5.33
N ALA A 31 30.67 -22.18 4.67
CA ALA A 31 30.59 -20.91 5.34
C ALA A 31 29.26 -20.93 6.14
N PRO A 32 29.26 -20.64 7.45
CA PRO A 32 28.09 -20.77 8.28
C PRO A 32 26.93 -20.03 7.63
N ALA A 33 25.83 -20.75 7.37
CA ALA A 33 24.65 -20.20 6.71
C ALA A 33 24.23 -18.91 7.45
N VAL A 34 24.24 -17.78 6.74
CA VAL A 34 23.91 -16.48 7.34
C VAL A 34 22.44 -16.47 7.68
N ASN A 35 22.12 -16.57 8.98
CA ASN A 35 20.76 -16.72 9.50
C ASN A 35 20.09 -15.41 9.94
N SER A 36 20.69 -14.25 9.65
CA SER A 36 20.16 -12.95 10.07
C SER A 36 20.20 -11.89 8.96
N ILE A 37 19.10 -11.15 8.81
CA ILE A 37 19.02 -9.97 7.93
C ILE A 37 19.91 -8.82 8.46
N PHE A 38 20.38 -8.89 9.70
CA PHE A 38 21.29 -7.91 10.32
C PHE A 38 22.76 -8.38 10.32
N ALA A 39 23.08 -9.49 9.66
CA ALA A 39 24.47 -9.89 9.44
C ALA A 39 25.23 -8.81 8.67
N ALA A 40 26.54 -8.71 8.85
CA ALA A 40 27.39 -7.61 8.32
C ALA A 40 27.16 -7.34 6.83
N GLN A 41 26.96 -8.40 6.03
CA GLN A 41 26.74 -8.29 4.58
C GLN A 41 25.36 -7.69 4.20
N TYR A 42 24.31 -7.85 5.04
CA TYR A 42 22.96 -7.36 4.76
C TYR A 42 22.56 -6.16 5.62
N ARG A 43 23.28 -5.89 6.72
CA ARG A 43 22.90 -4.89 7.73
C ARG A 43 22.62 -3.52 7.14
N THR A 44 23.55 -2.98 6.33
CA THR A 44 23.38 -1.65 5.70
C THR A 44 22.18 -1.65 4.75
N LEU A 45 21.99 -2.72 3.98
CA LEU A 45 20.86 -2.86 3.07
C LEU A 45 19.53 -2.92 3.84
N THR A 46 19.45 -3.77 4.86
CA THR A 46 18.25 -3.91 5.70
C THR A 46 17.89 -2.59 6.38
N LEU A 47 18.87 -1.94 7.04
CA LEU A 47 18.65 -0.66 7.69
C LEU A 47 18.25 0.43 6.71
N GLY A 48 18.87 0.48 5.53
CA GLY A 48 18.52 1.44 4.48
C GLY A 48 17.09 1.25 3.94
N ILE A 49 16.69 0.01 3.65
CA ILE A 49 15.32 -0.31 3.20
C ILE A 49 14.30 0.06 4.28
N VAL A 50 14.54 -0.36 5.53
CA VAL A 50 13.65 -0.05 6.66
C VAL A 50 13.55 1.46 6.86
N ALA A 51 14.66 2.17 6.84
CA ALA A 51 14.70 3.62 7.05
C ALA A 51 13.97 4.39 5.93
N VAL A 52 14.20 4.06 4.65
CA VAL A 52 13.47 4.67 3.52
C VAL A 52 11.97 4.42 3.65
N THR A 53 11.57 3.18 3.99
CA THR A 53 10.17 2.83 4.16
C THR A 53 9.54 3.55 5.36
N THR A 54 10.26 3.66 6.49
CA THR A 54 9.81 4.39 7.68
C THR A 54 9.56 5.87 7.36
N ILE A 55 10.48 6.50 6.61
CA ILE A 55 10.33 7.89 6.20
C ILE A 55 9.17 8.10 5.23
N ALA A 56 9.02 7.20 4.25
CA ALA A 56 7.90 7.25 3.32
C ALA A 56 6.54 7.03 4.04
N ALA A 57 6.52 6.15 5.03
CA ALA A 57 5.35 5.92 5.88
C ALA A 57 5.03 7.16 6.76
N PHE A 58 6.06 7.80 7.32
CA PHE A 58 5.88 9.04 8.07
C PHE A 58 5.31 10.16 7.19
N GLU A 59 5.83 10.32 5.97
CA GLU A 59 5.29 11.28 4.99
C GLU A 59 3.82 11.00 4.69
N ALA A 60 3.49 9.75 4.36
CA ALA A 60 2.12 9.36 4.03
C ALA A 60 1.13 9.67 5.17
N MET A 61 1.50 9.38 6.42
CA MET A 61 0.67 9.65 7.60
C MET A 61 0.69 11.13 8.01
N GLY A 62 1.84 11.78 7.91
CA GLY A 62 2.04 13.18 8.29
C GLY A 62 1.29 14.15 7.38
N VAL A 63 1.28 13.88 6.08
CA VAL A 63 0.58 14.74 5.10
C VAL A 63 -0.92 14.76 5.35
N ILE A 64 -1.53 13.66 5.79
CA ILE A 64 -2.96 13.63 6.14
C ILE A 64 -3.28 14.71 7.18
N THR A 65 -2.41 14.89 8.17
CA THR A 65 -2.59 15.87 9.25
C THR A 65 -2.20 17.29 8.84
N ALA A 66 -1.18 17.46 7.99
CA ALA A 66 -0.71 18.78 7.54
C ALA A 66 -1.59 19.37 6.42
N MET A 67 -2.32 18.53 5.68
CA MET A 67 -3.05 18.94 4.49
C MET A 67 -4.15 19.96 4.74
N PRO A 68 -4.93 19.94 5.85
CA PRO A 68 -5.89 20.98 6.15
C PRO A 68 -5.24 22.37 6.24
N ALA A 69 -4.11 22.48 6.94
CA ALA A 69 -3.37 23.75 7.07
C ALA A 69 -2.85 24.22 5.69
N ALA A 70 -2.28 23.32 4.89
CA ALA A 70 -1.80 23.65 3.55
C ALA A 70 -2.93 24.11 2.62
N ALA A 71 -4.07 23.42 2.64
CA ALA A 71 -5.23 23.76 1.80
C ALA A 71 -5.85 25.11 2.19
N THR A 72 -5.86 25.43 3.47
CA THR A 72 -6.34 26.73 3.96
C THR A 72 -5.36 27.85 3.58
N ASP A 73 -4.06 27.68 3.84
CA ASP A 73 -3.01 28.67 3.55
C ASP A 73 -2.92 28.99 2.05
N LEU A 74 -3.13 27.98 1.19
CA LEU A 74 -3.08 28.11 -0.27
C LEU A 74 -4.45 28.39 -0.92
N ASN A 75 -5.49 28.69 -0.13
CA ASN A 75 -6.87 28.93 -0.60
C ASN A 75 -7.39 27.79 -1.52
N GLY A 76 -7.03 26.55 -1.22
CA GLY A 76 -7.24 25.37 -2.05
C GLY A 76 -8.15 24.30 -1.45
N LEU A 77 -9.07 24.63 -0.54
CA LEU A 77 -9.95 23.66 0.14
C LEU A 77 -10.78 22.83 -0.84
N THR A 78 -11.27 23.41 -1.93
CA THR A 78 -11.99 22.67 -2.97
C THR A 78 -11.14 21.60 -3.66
N TRP A 79 -9.82 21.76 -3.64
CA TRP A 79 -8.83 20.82 -4.18
C TRP A 79 -8.25 19.87 -3.14
N TYR A 80 -8.77 19.88 -1.91
CA TYR A 80 -8.21 19.11 -0.78
C TYR A 80 -8.01 17.63 -1.08
N ALA A 81 -9.00 16.97 -1.66
CA ALA A 81 -8.93 15.54 -2.00
C ALA A 81 -7.83 15.20 -3.03
N TRP A 82 -7.47 16.18 -3.89
CA TRP A 82 -6.37 15.98 -4.85
C TRP A 82 -5.01 15.78 -4.19
N GLY A 83 -4.82 16.24 -2.96
CA GLY A 83 -3.61 15.98 -2.20
C GLY A 83 -3.32 14.49 -2.02
N SER A 84 -4.36 13.68 -1.81
CA SER A 84 -4.26 12.21 -1.80
C SER A 84 -4.28 11.61 -3.20
N THR A 85 -5.25 12.02 -4.03
CA THR A 85 -5.51 11.40 -5.33
C THR A 85 -4.36 11.61 -6.31
N ALA A 86 -3.76 12.80 -6.38
CA ALA A 86 -2.63 13.07 -7.25
C ALA A 86 -1.44 12.15 -6.94
N PHE A 87 -1.15 11.95 -5.64
CA PHE A 87 -0.14 11.00 -5.19
C PHE A 87 -0.50 9.55 -5.59
N ALA A 88 -1.73 9.11 -5.29
CA ALA A 88 -2.15 7.73 -5.51
C ALA A 88 -2.21 7.37 -7.01
N VAL A 89 -2.73 8.26 -7.87
CA VAL A 89 -2.78 8.10 -9.34
C VAL A 89 -1.37 7.97 -9.91
N ALA A 90 -0.48 8.87 -9.52
CA ALA A 90 0.90 8.86 -9.98
C ALA A 90 1.67 7.63 -9.48
N SER A 91 1.43 7.20 -8.22
CA SER A 91 2.00 6.01 -7.63
C SER A 91 1.54 4.73 -8.34
N LEU A 92 0.25 4.61 -8.66
CA LEU A 92 -0.30 3.50 -9.43
C LEU A 92 0.40 3.34 -10.80
N PHE A 93 0.57 4.44 -11.52
CA PHE A 93 1.29 4.44 -12.79
C PHE A 93 2.75 4.03 -12.62
N ALA A 94 3.45 4.59 -11.63
CA ALA A 94 4.84 4.27 -11.35
C ALA A 94 5.04 2.80 -10.96
N MET A 95 4.19 2.24 -10.09
CA MET A 95 4.23 0.83 -9.70
C MET A 95 4.08 -0.10 -10.92
N ALA A 96 3.14 0.22 -11.83
CA ALA A 96 2.90 -0.59 -13.02
C ALA A 96 4.06 -0.57 -14.02
N THR A 97 4.85 0.51 -14.04
CA THR A 97 5.99 0.70 -14.95
C THR A 97 7.31 0.25 -14.35
N ALA A 98 7.52 0.48 -13.06
CA ALA A 98 8.77 0.22 -12.35
C ALA A 98 9.13 -1.27 -12.29
N GLY A 99 8.15 -2.17 -12.20
CA GLY A 99 8.41 -3.62 -12.18
C GLY A 99 9.16 -4.08 -13.43
N GLY A 100 8.62 -3.83 -14.61
CA GLY A 100 9.27 -4.20 -15.85
C GLY A 100 10.55 -3.42 -16.13
N TRP A 101 10.76 -2.26 -15.52
CA TRP A 101 12.03 -1.55 -15.56
C TRP A 101 13.07 -2.21 -14.66
N ALA A 102 12.69 -2.53 -13.41
CA ALA A 102 13.55 -3.24 -12.47
C ALA A 102 13.98 -4.64 -12.98
N ASP A 103 13.10 -5.32 -13.72
CA ASP A 103 13.42 -6.61 -14.31
C ASP A 103 14.51 -6.51 -15.40
N ARG A 104 14.44 -5.49 -16.26
CA ARG A 104 15.36 -5.29 -17.37
C ARG A 104 16.67 -4.61 -17.02
N ALA A 105 16.64 -3.62 -16.12
CA ALA A 105 17.79 -2.78 -15.79
C ALA A 105 18.31 -3.03 -14.36
N GLY A 106 17.72 -3.99 -13.64
CA GLY A 106 17.97 -4.18 -12.22
C GLY A 106 17.17 -3.18 -11.35
N PRO A 107 17.13 -3.37 -10.04
CA PRO A 107 16.33 -2.54 -9.13
C PRO A 107 16.93 -1.16 -8.81
N VAL A 108 18.22 -0.97 -9.06
CA VAL A 108 18.94 0.27 -8.71
C VAL A 108 18.43 1.49 -9.50
N PRO A 109 18.30 1.45 -10.83
CA PRO A 109 17.81 2.61 -11.59
C PRO A 109 16.42 3.08 -11.16
N PRO A 110 15.37 2.23 -11.05
CA PRO A 110 14.06 2.68 -10.58
C PRO A 110 14.07 3.15 -9.13
N LEU A 111 14.95 2.61 -8.26
CA LEU A 111 15.09 3.11 -6.89
C LEU A 111 15.68 4.53 -6.86
N VAL A 112 16.79 4.74 -7.56
CA VAL A 112 17.48 6.06 -7.57
C VAL A 112 16.60 7.15 -8.19
N THR A 113 15.99 6.86 -9.33
CA THR A 113 15.06 7.81 -9.96
C THR A 113 13.80 8.03 -9.14
N GLY A 114 13.30 6.98 -8.48
CA GLY A 114 12.17 7.06 -7.56
C GLY A 114 12.49 7.94 -6.35
N LEU A 115 13.63 7.74 -5.69
CA LEU A 115 14.08 8.60 -4.58
C LEU A 115 14.30 10.05 -5.03
N GLY A 116 14.87 10.26 -6.23
CA GLY A 116 15.06 11.57 -6.82
C GLY A 116 13.72 12.28 -7.10
N ALA A 117 12.77 11.59 -7.72
CA ALA A 117 11.44 12.12 -7.97
C ALA A 117 10.68 12.43 -6.67
N PHE A 118 10.76 11.53 -5.68
CA PHE A 118 10.15 11.73 -4.36
C PHE A 118 10.74 12.96 -3.68
N SER A 119 12.08 13.11 -3.65
CA SER A 119 12.77 14.25 -3.06
C SER A 119 12.42 15.57 -3.77
N LEU A 120 12.41 15.57 -5.10
CA LEU A 120 12.01 16.75 -5.88
C LEU A 120 10.54 17.13 -5.61
N GLY A 121 9.67 16.13 -5.47
CA GLY A 121 8.27 16.33 -5.09
C GLY A 121 8.11 16.92 -3.69
N LEU A 122 8.95 16.51 -2.73
CA LEU A 122 8.99 17.10 -1.38
C LEU A 122 9.41 18.57 -1.42
N VAL A 123 10.44 18.90 -2.21
CA VAL A 123 10.87 20.29 -2.39
C VAL A 123 9.73 21.11 -3.01
N LEU A 124 9.14 20.62 -4.11
CA LEU A 124 8.09 21.34 -4.82
C LEU A 124 6.85 21.59 -3.93
N ALA A 125 6.45 20.58 -3.14
CA ALA A 125 5.36 20.74 -2.18
C ALA A 125 5.71 21.70 -1.05
N GLY A 126 6.95 21.65 -0.52
CA GLY A 126 7.39 22.51 0.58
C GLY A 126 7.54 23.99 0.20
N VAL A 127 7.90 24.29 -1.06
CA VAL A 127 7.99 25.68 -1.56
C VAL A 127 6.73 26.19 -2.21
N ALA A 128 5.65 25.39 -2.27
CA ALA A 128 4.44 25.69 -3.02
C ALA A 128 3.83 27.06 -2.63
N PRO A 129 3.70 28.01 -3.57
CA PRO A 129 3.00 29.28 -3.35
C PRO A 129 1.50 29.15 -3.58
N GLU A 130 1.06 28.13 -4.31
CA GLU A 130 -0.32 27.88 -4.72
C GLU A 130 -0.65 26.39 -4.66
N MET A 131 -1.93 26.07 -4.52
CA MET A 131 -2.40 24.69 -4.33
C MET A 131 -2.00 23.77 -5.49
N TRP A 132 -2.06 24.22 -6.74
CA TRP A 132 -1.69 23.40 -7.90
C TRP A 132 -0.21 22.99 -7.92
N VAL A 133 0.70 23.84 -7.39
CA VAL A 133 2.12 23.51 -7.25
C VAL A 133 2.32 22.43 -6.20
N LEU A 134 1.60 22.53 -5.07
CA LEU A 134 1.58 21.48 -4.06
C LEU A 134 1.08 20.15 -4.67
N LEU A 135 0.00 20.17 -5.44
CA LEU A 135 -0.54 18.97 -6.09
C LEU A 135 0.42 18.36 -7.12
N ALA A 136 1.13 19.20 -7.89
CA ALA A 136 2.21 18.74 -8.77
C ALA A 136 3.34 18.07 -7.98
N GLY A 137 3.73 18.64 -6.82
CA GLY A 137 4.65 18.03 -5.87
C GLY A 137 4.14 16.67 -5.37
N ARG A 138 2.86 16.56 -5.00
CA ARG A 138 2.21 15.30 -4.58
C ARG A 138 2.24 14.24 -5.70
N ALA A 139 1.94 14.63 -6.93
CA ALA A 139 2.05 13.71 -8.08
C ALA A 139 3.49 13.21 -8.27
N LEU A 140 4.47 14.09 -8.17
CA LEU A 140 5.88 13.72 -8.29
C LEU A 140 6.35 12.81 -7.14
N GLN A 141 5.90 13.07 -5.90
CA GLN A 141 6.10 12.17 -4.77
C GLN A 141 5.48 10.79 -5.04
N GLY A 142 4.25 10.74 -5.57
CA GLY A 142 3.59 9.49 -5.94
C GLY A 142 4.38 8.69 -6.98
N LEU A 143 4.89 9.33 -8.05
CA LEU A 143 5.78 8.68 -9.02
C LEU A 143 7.02 8.11 -8.34
N GLY A 144 7.63 8.89 -7.45
CA GLY A 144 8.80 8.46 -6.69
C GLY A 144 8.52 7.28 -5.79
N PHE A 145 7.47 7.36 -4.99
CA PHE A 145 7.05 6.30 -4.06
C PHE A 145 6.76 4.97 -4.77
N GLY A 146 5.98 5.02 -5.87
CA GLY A 146 5.66 3.84 -6.65
C GLY A 146 6.89 3.13 -7.22
N GLY A 147 7.89 3.92 -7.68
CA GLY A 147 9.18 3.40 -8.14
C GLY A 147 10.00 2.76 -7.01
N VAL A 148 10.09 3.45 -5.88
CA VAL A 148 10.86 3.01 -4.70
C VAL A 148 10.30 1.71 -4.13
N ILE A 149 8.98 1.63 -3.90
CA ILE A 149 8.37 0.45 -3.26
C ILE A 149 8.54 -0.80 -4.11
N VAL A 150 8.37 -0.70 -5.42
CA VAL A 150 8.58 -1.83 -6.34
C VAL A 150 10.05 -2.23 -6.38
N ALA A 151 10.96 -1.26 -6.46
CA ALA A 151 12.40 -1.54 -6.44
C ALA A 151 12.83 -2.24 -5.14
N ILE A 152 12.31 -1.83 -3.99
CA ILE A 152 12.57 -2.48 -2.70
C ILE A 152 12.10 -3.94 -2.70
N TYR A 153 10.92 -4.24 -3.23
CA TYR A 153 10.46 -5.63 -3.33
C TYR A 153 11.37 -6.48 -4.21
N VAL A 154 11.83 -5.95 -5.34
CA VAL A 154 12.79 -6.64 -6.22
C VAL A 154 14.14 -6.83 -5.53
N VAL A 155 14.64 -5.83 -4.79
CA VAL A 155 15.88 -5.96 -3.99
C VAL A 155 15.73 -7.07 -2.96
N ILE A 156 14.61 -7.13 -2.20
CA ILE A 156 14.40 -8.20 -1.23
C ILE A 156 14.37 -9.56 -1.91
N GLY A 157 13.71 -9.68 -3.05
CA GLY A 157 13.62 -10.92 -3.80
C GLY A 157 14.94 -11.42 -4.39
N ARG A 158 15.87 -10.51 -4.71
CA ARG A 158 17.12 -10.87 -5.41
C ARG A 158 18.38 -10.80 -4.54
N ALA A 159 18.44 -9.87 -3.59
CA ALA A 159 19.62 -9.68 -2.75
C ALA A 159 19.64 -10.57 -1.51
N TYR A 160 18.47 -11.05 -1.05
CA TYR A 160 18.39 -11.93 0.11
C TYR A 160 18.20 -13.40 -0.29
N PRO A 161 18.89 -14.36 0.40
CA PRO A 161 18.60 -15.78 0.27
C PRO A 161 17.14 -16.08 0.59
N GLU A 162 16.59 -17.14 0.01
CA GLU A 162 15.16 -17.47 0.14
C GLU A 162 14.69 -17.56 1.59
N HIS A 163 15.48 -18.19 2.47
CA HIS A 163 15.14 -18.35 3.90
C HIS A 163 15.12 -17.02 4.69
N LEU A 164 15.75 -15.94 4.20
CA LEU A 164 15.77 -14.62 4.83
C LEU A 164 14.72 -13.67 4.27
N ARG A 165 14.18 -13.91 3.07
CA ARG A 165 13.17 -13.05 2.43
C ARG A 165 11.95 -12.80 3.32
N PRO A 166 11.35 -13.80 4.00
CA PRO A 166 10.23 -13.56 4.90
C PRO A 166 10.56 -12.59 6.04
N ARG A 167 11.77 -12.70 6.61
CA ARG A 167 12.23 -11.80 7.67
C ARG A 167 12.44 -10.36 7.15
N ALA A 168 12.95 -10.20 5.94
CA ALA A 168 13.11 -8.89 5.30
C ALA A 168 11.75 -8.22 5.04
N PHE A 169 10.75 -8.98 4.55
CA PHE A 169 9.38 -8.47 4.40
C PHE A 169 8.71 -8.15 5.75
N THR A 170 9.00 -8.92 6.80
CA THR A 170 8.52 -8.59 8.16
C THR A 170 9.11 -7.27 8.65
N ALA A 171 10.41 -7.04 8.43
CA ALA A 171 11.06 -5.78 8.78
C ALA A 171 10.48 -4.60 7.97
N LEU A 172 10.20 -4.80 6.67
CA LEU A 172 9.54 -3.81 5.82
C LEU A 172 8.14 -3.45 6.34
N SER A 173 7.36 -4.44 6.74
CA SER A 173 6.02 -4.22 7.33
C SER A 173 6.13 -3.50 8.68
N GLY A 174 7.11 -3.87 9.51
CA GLY A 174 7.38 -3.21 10.80
C GLY A 174 7.76 -1.74 10.66
N ALA A 175 8.34 -1.34 9.52
CA ALA A 175 8.71 0.04 9.24
C ALA A 175 7.52 1.03 9.21
N TRP A 176 6.30 0.54 9.05
CA TRP A 176 5.08 1.34 9.07
C TRP A 176 4.51 1.59 10.47
N VAL A 177 4.91 0.78 11.47
CA VAL A 177 4.28 0.80 12.81
C VAL A 177 4.59 2.10 13.55
N ILE A 178 5.87 2.47 13.65
CA ILE A 178 6.27 3.69 14.37
C ILE A 178 5.69 4.93 13.71
N PRO A 179 5.84 5.15 12.38
CA PRO A 179 5.22 6.29 11.71
C PRO A 179 3.71 6.34 11.83
N GLY A 180 3.04 5.18 11.79
CA GLY A 180 1.60 5.10 11.95
C GLY A 180 1.13 5.63 13.31
N ILE A 181 1.90 5.36 14.38
CA ILE A 181 1.57 5.83 15.74
C ILE A 181 1.99 7.29 15.94
N THR A 182 3.20 7.64 15.53
CA THR A 182 3.80 8.95 15.83
C THR A 182 3.60 10.00 14.74
N GLY A 183 3.47 9.56 13.48
CA GLY A 183 3.45 10.43 12.31
C GLY A 183 2.40 11.53 12.36
N PRO A 184 1.10 11.20 12.56
CA PRO A 184 0.05 12.20 12.61
C PRO A 184 0.26 13.23 13.73
N LEU A 185 0.63 12.78 14.94
CA LEU A 185 0.88 13.67 16.06
C LEU A 185 2.09 14.57 15.82
N VAL A 186 3.22 14.00 15.38
CA VAL A 186 4.46 14.76 15.11
C VAL A 186 4.24 15.76 13.98
N ALA A 187 3.57 15.36 12.90
CA ALA A 187 3.25 16.25 11.80
C ALA A 187 2.28 17.37 12.23
N GLY A 188 1.34 17.07 13.12
CA GLY A 188 0.45 18.07 13.72
C GLY A 188 1.24 19.11 14.54
N ILE A 189 2.15 18.67 15.40
CA ILE A 189 3.02 19.56 16.19
C ILE A 189 3.89 20.44 15.26
N ILE A 190 4.53 19.83 14.25
CA ILE A 190 5.33 20.55 13.25
C ILE A 190 4.48 21.62 12.55
N THR A 191 3.28 21.24 12.10
CA THR A 191 2.34 22.14 11.40
C THR A 191 1.95 23.31 12.26
N GLU A 192 1.71 23.10 13.54
CA GLU A 192 1.27 24.11 14.50
C GLU A 192 2.42 25.04 14.93
N THR A 193 3.64 24.52 15.11
CA THR A 193 4.76 25.26 15.69
C THR A 193 5.62 26.00 14.66
N ILE A 194 5.97 25.35 13.56
CA ILE A 194 6.87 25.86 12.53
C ILE A 194 6.30 25.88 11.12
N GLY A 195 5.06 25.38 10.97
CA GLY A 195 4.29 25.43 9.72
C GLY A 195 4.32 24.13 8.92
N TRP A 196 3.24 23.91 8.14
CA TRP A 196 2.99 22.69 7.37
C TRP A 196 4.10 22.37 6.34
N ARG A 197 4.80 23.38 5.82
CA ARG A 197 5.88 23.23 4.85
C ARG A 197 7.02 22.38 5.40
N TRP A 198 7.26 22.46 6.70
CA TRP A 198 8.33 21.70 7.38
C TRP A 198 8.02 20.20 7.50
N VAL A 199 6.79 19.78 7.34
CA VAL A 199 6.46 18.34 7.21
C VAL A 199 7.15 17.75 5.98
N PHE A 200 7.15 18.47 4.84
CA PHE A 200 7.83 18.04 3.62
C PHE A 200 9.35 18.18 3.72
N PHE A 201 9.85 19.31 4.19
CA PHE A 201 11.29 19.53 4.33
C PHE A 201 11.92 18.61 5.40
N GLY A 202 11.23 18.33 6.50
CA GLY A 202 11.69 17.39 7.52
C GLY A 202 11.90 15.98 6.97
N VAL A 203 10.98 15.52 6.15
CA VAL A 203 11.10 14.22 5.42
C VAL A 203 12.33 14.24 4.50
N LEU A 204 12.54 15.32 3.74
CA LEU A 204 13.67 15.45 2.84
C LEU A 204 15.01 15.42 3.60
N LEU A 205 15.10 16.14 4.71
CA LEU A 205 16.31 16.18 5.56
C LEU A 205 16.67 14.79 6.11
N LEU A 206 15.67 13.97 6.44
CA LEU A 206 15.90 12.61 6.92
C LEU A 206 16.21 11.64 5.77
N LEU A 207 15.60 11.84 4.59
CA LEU A 207 15.77 10.94 3.45
C LEU A 207 17.15 11.08 2.80
N ALA A 208 17.69 12.29 2.69
CA ALA A 208 18.93 12.56 1.98
C ALA A 208 20.15 11.74 2.50
N PRO A 209 20.44 11.71 3.83
CA PRO A 209 21.57 10.92 4.35
C PRO A 209 21.36 9.42 4.16
N ILE A 210 20.12 8.94 4.26
CA ILE A 210 19.80 7.50 4.07
C ILE A 210 20.02 7.11 2.62
N ALA A 211 19.55 7.92 1.67
CA ALA A 211 19.77 7.70 0.24
C ALA A 211 21.28 7.71 -0.10
N ALA A 212 22.05 8.62 0.49
CA ALA A 212 23.51 8.71 0.31
C ALA A 212 24.26 7.45 0.78
N VAL A 213 23.75 6.73 1.77
CA VAL A 213 24.33 5.45 2.24
C VAL A 213 23.78 4.25 1.47
N LEU A 214 22.47 4.22 1.20
CA LEU A 214 21.79 3.08 0.59
C LEU A 214 22.16 2.91 -0.88
N ILE A 215 22.20 4.00 -1.66
CA ILE A 215 22.43 3.94 -3.11
C ILE A 215 23.79 3.32 -3.46
N PRO A 216 24.94 3.79 -2.90
CA PRO A 216 26.23 3.18 -3.18
C PRO A 216 26.29 1.71 -2.77
N ARG A 217 25.65 1.36 -1.65
CA ARG A 217 25.59 -0.04 -1.18
C ARG A 217 24.87 -0.95 -2.16
N LEU A 218 23.73 -0.49 -2.70
CA LEU A 218 23.01 -1.26 -3.72
C LEU A 218 23.79 -1.38 -5.02
N GLN A 219 24.47 -0.34 -5.46
CA GLN A 219 25.33 -0.37 -6.64
C GLN A 219 26.46 -1.38 -6.47
N SER A 220 27.07 -1.45 -5.28
CA SER A 220 28.15 -2.41 -4.99
C SER A 220 27.70 -3.87 -4.96
N MET A 221 26.41 -4.15 -4.71
CA MET A 221 25.86 -5.51 -4.64
C MET A 221 25.58 -6.13 -6.02
N HIS A 222 25.70 -5.36 -7.11
CA HIS A 222 25.50 -5.84 -8.50
C HIS A 222 24.24 -6.73 -8.64
N VAL A 223 23.10 -6.25 -8.16
CA VAL A 223 21.82 -6.97 -8.31
C VAL A 223 21.46 -7.06 -9.79
N ALA A 224 21.71 -8.22 -10.39
CA ALA A 224 21.60 -8.41 -11.83
C ALA A 224 20.15 -8.27 -12.33
N PRO A 225 19.97 -7.82 -13.60
CA PRO A 225 18.69 -7.94 -14.30
C PRO A 225 18.26 -9.41 -14.42
N ASP A 226 16.96 -9.64 -14.60
CA ASP A 226 16.44 -10.98 -14.90
C ASP A 226 16.56 -11.25 -16.41
N PRO A 227 17.37 -12.23 -16.84
CA PRO A 227 17.53 -12.54 -18.26
C PRO A 227 16.24 -13.09 -18.89
N ASN A 228 15.31 -13.61 -18.08
CA ASN A 228 14.04 -14.19 -18.51
C ASN A 228 12.86 -13.25 -18.29
N ALA A 229 13.10 -11.96 -18.02
CA ALA A 229 12.06 -10.99 -17.77
C ALA A 229 11.09 -10.87 -18.96
N VAL A 230 9.87 -11.34 -18.78
CA VAL A 230 8.81 -11.26 -19.79
C VAL A 230 8.09 -9.93 -19.65
N GLU A 231 8.17 -9.08 -20.66
CA GLU A 231 7.38 -7.85 -20.69
C GLU A 231 5.90 -8.17 -20.89
N MET A 232 5.06 -7.87 -19.93
CA MET A 232 3.62 -7.90 -20.11
C MET A 232 3.21 -6.71 -20.99
N LYS A 233 3.26 -6.92 -22.33
CA LYS A 233 2.86 -5.92 -23.32
C LYS A 233 1.48 -5.35 -22.99
N GLY A 234 1.35 -4.04 -23.00
CA GLY A 234 0.08 -3.34 -22.79
C GLY A 234 -0.28 -3.03 -21.34
N ARG A 235 0.32 -3.66 -20.32
CA ARG A 235 -0.03 -3.40 -18.91
C ARG A 235 0.29 -1.97 -18.48
N LYS A 236 1.39 -1.41 -18.99
CA LYS A 236 1.76 0.00 -18.77
C LYS A 236 0.73 0.95 -19.34
N THR A 237 0.28 0.70 -20.59
CA THR A 237 -0.76 1.49 -21.24
C THR A 237 -2.08 1.40 -20.48
N LEU A 238 -2.47 0.21 -20.01
CA LEU A 238 -3.68 0.03 -19.22
C LEU A 238 -3.60 0.77 -17.88
N ALA A 239 -2.45 0.72 -17.20
CA ALA A 239 -2.23 1.46 -15.95
C ALA A 239 -2.25 2.99 -16.18
N LEU A 240 -1.65 3.47 -17.29
CA LEU A 240 -1.70 4.87 -17.68
C LEU A 240 -3.14 5.32 -17.99
N LEU A 241 -3.89 4.52 -18.74
CA LEU A 241 -5.30 4.79 -19.02
C LEU A 241 -6.15 4.80 -17.76
N ALA A 242 -5.92 3.88 -16.83
CA ALA A 242 -6.59 3.87 -15.53
C ALA A 242 -6.25 5.12 -14.71
N ALA A 243 -4.98 5.52 -14.66
CA ALA A 243 -4.51 6.71 -13.95
C ALA A 243 -5.11 7.99 -14.54
N ILE A 244 -5.02 8.17 -15.87
CA ILE A 244 -5.62 9.32 -16.57
C ILE A 244 -7.13 9.33 -16.41
N GLY A 245 -7.80 8.18 -16.63
CA GLY A 245 -9.24 8.07 -16.50
C GLY A 245 -9.74 8.46 -15.11
N THR A 246 -9.02 8.05 -14.06
CA THR A 246 -9.39 8.39 -12.67
C THR A 246 -9.19 9.87 -12.40
N GLY A 247 -8.07 10.45 -12.83
CA GLY A 247 -7.80 11.88 -12.71
C GLY A 247 -8.83 12.74 -13.47
N LEU A 248 -9.19 12.34 -14.70
CA LEU A 248 -10.23 13.03 -15.49
C LEU A 248 -11.62 12.94 -14.85
N LEU A 249 -11.97 11.78 -14.27
CA LEU A 249 -13.26 11.61 -13.59
C LEU A 249 -13.36 12.51 -12.37
N GLN A 250 -12.30 12.61 -11.58
CA GLN A 250 -12.24 13.51 -10.43
C GLN A 250 -12.30 14.97 -10.87
N LEU A 251 -11.54 15.36 -11.92
CA LEU A 251 -11.58 16.72 -12.46
C LEU A 251 -12.98 17.08 -12.97
N ALA A 252 -13.64 16.16 -13.65
CA ALA A 252 -15.02 16.33 -14.14
C ALA A 252 -15.99 16.62 -12.97
N GLY A 253 -15.86 15.85 -11.87
CA GLY A 253 -16.74 16.04 -10.71
C GLY A 253 -16.54 17.37 -9.95
N GLN A 254 -15.39 18.01 -10.10
CA GLN A 254 -15.08 19.28 -9.43
C GLN A 254 -15.39 20.52 -10.29
N ARG A 255 -15.36 20.38 -11.62
CA ARG A 255 -15.58 21.55 -12.49
C ARG A 255 -17.04 21.95 -12.64
N LEU A 256 -17.94 20.99 -12.77
CA LEU A 256 -19.39 21.18 -12.97
C LEU A 256 -19.73 22.23 -14.06
N ASP A 257 -18.92 22.27 -15.12
CA ASP A 257 -19.05 23.19 -16.26
C ASP A 257 -19.42 22.43 -17.56
N ALA A 258 -19.48 23.13 -18.68
CA ALA A 258 -19.80 22.55 -19.99
C ALA A 258 -18.82 21.44 -20.46
N LEU A 259 -17.60 21.39 -19.92
CA LEU A 259 -16.61 20.35 -20.23
C LEU A 259 -16.80 19.08 -19.38
N THR A 260 -17.53 19.16 -18.28
CA THR A 260 -17.77 18.04 -17.36
C THR A 260 -18.26 16.77 -18.07
N PRO A 261 -19.30 16.80 -18.95
CA PRO A 261 -19.78 15.61 -19.61
C PRO A 261 -18.72 14.95 -20.52
N LEU A 262 -17.92 15.78 -21.22
CA LEU A 262 -16.84 15.29 -22.10
C LEU A 262 -15.74 14.62 -21.29
N LEU A 263 -15.27 15.27 -20.20
CA LEU A 263 -14.24 14.72 -19.33
C LEU A 263 -14.71 13.42 -18.67
N ALA A 264 -15.96 13.38 -18.19
CA ALA A 264 -16.56 12.17 -17.60
C ALA A 264 -16.68 11.04 -18.63
N LEU A 265 -17.10 11.32 -19.86
CA LEU A 265 -17.20 10.33 -20.93
C LEU A 265 -15.83 9.73 -21.27
N VAL A 266 -14.81 10.56 -21.48
CA VAL A 266 -13.44 10.11 -21.77
C VAL A 266 -12.88 9.28 -20.60
N ALA A 267 -13.12 9.73 -19.36
CA ALA A 267 -12.74 9.01 -18.15
C ALA A 267 -13.40 7.62 -18.09
N LEU A 268 -14.71 7.55 -18.29
CA LEU A 268 -15.47 6.29 -18.23
C LEU A 268 -15.03 5.32 -19.33
N ILE A 269 -14.73 5.79 -20.54
CA ILE A 269 -14.19 4.96 -21.62
C ILE A 269 -12.81 4.41 -21.22
N ALA A 270 -11.91 5.26 -20.74
CA ALA A 270 -10.57 4.85 -20.33
C ALA A 270 -10.61 3.82 -19.19
N LEU A 271 -11.45 4.03 -18.17
CA LEU A 271 -11.63 3.13 -17.03
C LEU A 271 -12.35 1.85 -17.44
N GLY A 272 -13.41 1.93 -18.22
CA GLY A 272 -14.17 0.77 -18.71
C GLY A 272 -13.32 -0.16 -19.59
N TYR A 273 -12.34 0.40 -20.31
CA TYR A 273 -11.39 -0.40 -21.09
C TYR A 273 -10.25 -0.97 -20.23
N SER A 274 -9.72 -0.21 -19.29
CA SER A 274 -8.49 -0.57 -18.55
C SER A 274 -8.76 -1.44 -17.33
N ILE A 275 -9.75 -1.11 -16.50
CA ILE A 275 -10.01 -1.80 -15.22
C ILE A 275 -10.32 -3.29 -15.40
N PRO A 276 -11.22 -3.71 -16.33
CA PRO A 276 -11.52 -5.13 -16.51
C PRO A 276 -10.31 -5.97 -16.93
N LYS A 277 -9.31 -5.35 -17.58
CA LYS A 277 -8.08 -6.02 -18.02
C LYS A 277 -6.97 -6.02 -16.97
N LEU A 278 -7.02 -5.11 -16.01
CA LEU A 278 -6.09 -5.03 -14.89
C LEU A 278 -6.48 -5.94 -13.74
N LEU A 279 -7.78 -6.21 -13.57
CA LEU A 279 -8.33 -7.04 -12.50
C LEU A 279 -8.58 -8.49 -12.97
N PRO A 280 -8.64 -9.46 -12.05
CA PRO A 280 -8.98 -10.84 -12.38
C PRO A 280 -10.36 -10.94 -13.06
N SER A 281 -10.50 -11.91 -13.96
CA SER A 281 -11.76 -12.14 -14.67
C SER A 281 -12.91 -12.39 -13.69
N GLY A 282 -13.99 -11.63 -13.84
CA GLY A 282 -15.17 -11.70 -12.96
C GLY A 282 -15.08 -10.83 -11.70
N ALA A 283 -14.03 -10.03 -11.52
CA ALA A 283 -13.88 -9.12 -10.38
C ALA A 283 -15.03 -8.12 -10.31
N LEU A 284 -15.33 -7.42 -11.40
CA LEU A 284 -16.44 -6.45 -11.45
C LEU A 284 -17.82 -7.09 -11.20
N GLY A 285 -17.99 -8.38 -11.52
CA GLY A 285 -19.20 -9.15 -11.23
C GLY A 285 -19.20 -9.80 -9.84
N LEU A 286 -18.19 -9.56 -9.01
CA LEU A 286 -18.04 -10.14 -7.67
C LEU A 286 -18.23 -11.67 -7.69
N LYS A 287 -17.63 -12.36 -8.69
CA LYS A 287 -17.64 -13.81 -8.74
C LYS A 287 -16.98 -14.38 -7.49
N ARG A 288 -17.52 -15.49 -6.97
CA ARG A 288 -17.03 -16.13 -5.73
C ARG A 288 -15.54 -16.48 -5.83
N GLY A 289 -14.85 -16.41 -4.70
CA GLY A 289 -13.42 -16.71 -4.56
C GLY A 289 -12.55 -15.50 -4.87
N LEU A 290 -11.41 -15.74 -5.53
CA LEU A 290 -10.35 -14.77 -5.81
C LEU A 290 -10.83 -13.41 -6.37
N PRO A 291 -11.78 -13.35 -7.34
CA PRO A 291 -12.25 -12.07 -7.85
C PRO A 291 -12.88 -11.19 -6.76
N THR A 292 -13.68 -11.80 -5.87
CA THR A 292 -14.27 -11.07 -4.73
C THR A 292 -13.21 -10.67 -3.70
N VAL A 293 -12.19 -11.51 -3.42
CA VAL A 293 -11.07 -11.18 -2.52
C VAL A 293 -10.39 -9.90 -2.98
N VAL A 294 -10.10 -9.77 -4.28
CA VAL A 294 -9.46 -8.59 -4.87
C VAL A 294 -10.36 -7.34 -4.76
N MET A 295 -11.66 -7.48 -5.03
CA MET A 295 -12.60 -6.35 -4.97
C MET A 295 -12.85 -5.87 -3.53
N LEU A 296 -12.94 -6.79 -2.57
CA LEU A 296 -13.08 -6.43 -1.15
C LEU A 296 -11.89 -5.58 -0.67
N ARG A 297 -10.67 -5.90 -1.13
CA ARG A 297 -9.48 -5.10 -0.84
C ARG A 297 -9.67 -3.66 -1.29
N GLY A 298 -10.13 -3.44 -2.52
CA GLY A 298 -10.37 -2.12 -3.08
C GLY A 298 -11.49 -1.35 -2.36
N PHE A 299 -12.63 -1.99 -2.11
CA PHE A 299 -13.75 -1.33 -1.41
C PHE A 299 -13.38 -0.87 -0.02
N PHE A 300 -12.72 -1.73 0.77
CA PHE A 300 -12.35 -1.37 2.13
C PHE A 300 -11.18 -0.39 2.19
N ALA A 301 -10.19 -0.52 1.33
CA ALA A 301 -9.13 0.49 1.20
C ALA A 301 -9.73 1.85 0.86
N GLY A 302 -10.62 1.88 -0.13
CA GLY A 302 -11.29 3.11 -0.55
C GLY A 302 -12.09 3.75 0.57
N ALA A 303 -13.04 3.01 1.15
CA ALA A 303 -13.92 3.55 2.19
C ALA A 303 -13.15 3.99 3.43
N PHE A 304 -12.17 3.20 3.88
CA PHE A 304 -11.37 3.49 5.06
C PHE A 304 -10.46 4.71 4.85
N PHE A 305 -9.58 4.68 3.85
CA PHE A 305 -8.62 5.76 3.64
C PHE A 305 -9.27 7.07 3.17
N ALA A 306 -10.41 7.01 2.45
CA ALA A 306 -11.18 8.22 2.16
C ALA A 306 -11.77 8.83 3.44
N THR A 307 -12.33 8.03 4.33
CA THR A 307 -12.80 8.52 5.63
C THR A 307 -11.65 9.13 6.44
N GLU A 308 -10.52 8.43 6.53
CA GLU A 308 -9.33 8.90 7.23
C GLU A 308 -8.83 10.25 6.71
N TRP A 309 -8.87 10.46 5.39
CA TRP A 309 -8.43 11.69 4.76
C TRP A 309 -9.25 12.91 5.20
N PHE A 310 -10.56 12.76 5.40
CA PHE A 310 -11.43 13.86 5.77
C PHE A 310 -11.57 14.09 7.29
N ILE A 311 -11.16 13.14 8.15
CA ILE A 311 -11.22 13.29 9.62
C ILE A 311 -10.43 14.52 10.11
N PRO A 312 -9.16 14.76 9.77
CA PRO A 312 -8.41 15.92 10.25
C PRO A 312 -9.05 17.25 9.79
N LEU A 313 -9.54 17.31 8.55
CA LEU A 313 -10.19 18.49 8.03
C LEU A 313 -11.47 18.84 8.83
N LEU A 314 -12.29 17.84 9.14
CA LEU A 314 -13.47 18.01 9.99
C LEU A 314 -13.07 18.46 11.41
N LEU A 315 -12.08 17.81 12.03
CA LEU A 315 -11.67 18.14 13.39
C LEU A 315 -11.14 19.56 13.53
N VAL A 316 -10.39 20.02 12.53
CA VAL A 316 -9.84 21.39 12.51
C VAL A 316 -10.94 22.42 12.20
N ASN A 317 -11.73 22.21 11.15
CA ASN A 317 -12.66 23.22 10.65
C ASN A 317 -13.96 23.29 11.45
N GLU A 318 -14.55 22.14 11.82
CA GLU A 318 -15.85 22.10 12.51
C GLU A 318 -15.71 22.07 14.04
N ARG A 319 -14.64 21.43 14.54
CA ARG A 319 -14.41 21.26 15.97
C ARG A 319 -13.37 22.22 16.54
N ASN A 320 -12.76 23.06 15.69
CA ASN A 320 -11.75 24.06 16.08
C ASN A 320 -10.58 23.45 16.86
N LEU A 321 -10.19 22.21 16.55
CA LEU A 321 -9.06 21.56 17.18
C LEU A 321 -7.75 22.02 16.57
N SER A 322 -6.69 22.01 17.39
CA SER A 322 -5.34 22.22 16.89
C SER A 322 -4.92 21.04 15.99
N PHE A 323 -3.98 21.29 15.08
CA PHE A 323 -3.45 20.24 14.17
C PHE A 323 -2.81 19.09 14.95
N ALA A 324 -2.17 19.39 16.10
CA ALA A 324 -1.60 18.38 16.98
C ALA A 324 -2.67 17.45 17.58
N LEU A 325 -3.80 18.00 18.04
CA LEU A 325 -4.91 17.19 18.56
C LEU A 325 -5.60 16.39 17.47
N ALA A 326 -5.82 16.98 16.30
CA ALA A 326 -6.41 16.30 15.15
C ALA A 326 -5.54 15.14 14.67
N GLY A 327 -4.22 15.35 14.60
CA GLY A 327 -3.26 14.28 14.29
C GLY A 327 -3.18 13.21 15.38
N GLY A 328 -3.13 13.63 16.65
CA GLY A 328 -3.12 12.72 17.80
C GLY A 328 -4.35 11.81 17.86
N ALA A 329 -5.52 12.31 17.47
CA ALA A 329 -6.74 11.53 17.39
C ALA A 329 -6.67 10.36 16.40
N LEU A 330 -5.87 10.49 15.33
CA LEU A 330 -5.63 9.42 14.34
C LEU A 330 -4.56 8.41 14.77
N SER A 331 -3.70 8.76 15.73
CA SER A 331 -2.58 7.88 16.14
C SER A 331 -3.05 6.52 16.68
N GLY A 332 -4.26 6.45 17.22
CA GLY A 332 -4.90 5.20 17.66
C GLY A 332 -5.13 4.19 16.52
N ALA A 333 -5.25 4.68 15.28
CA ALA A 333 -5.46 3.83 14.12
C ALA A 333 -4.35 2.80 13.92
N ALA A 334 -3.08 3.23 14.03
CA ALA A 334 -1.94 2.33 13.87
C ALA A 334 -1.90 1.23 14.94
N VAL A 335 -2.30 1.57 16.17
CA VAL A 335 -2.41 0.60 17.28
C VAL A 335 -3.50 -0.42 16.96
N GLY A 336 -4.69 0.05 16.56
CA GLY A 336 -5.79 -0.83 16.15
C GLY A 336 -5.38 -1.77 15.02
N TRP A 337 -4.79 -1.22 13.96
CA TRP A 337 -4.29 -1.98 12.81
C TRP A 337 -3.28 -3.06 13.21
N PHE A 338 -2.30 -2.68 14.03
CA PHE A 338 -1.29 -3.62 14.53
C PHE A 338 -1.92 -4.76 15.32
N ILE A 339 -2.81 -4.45 16.27
CA ILE A 339 -3.48 -5.48 17.10
C ILE A 339 -4.33 -6.39 16.21
N GLY A 340 -5.06 -5.85 15.23
CA GLY A 340 -5.86 -6.63 14.28
C GLY A 340 -5.00 -7.57 13.43
N SER A 341 -3.89 -7.06 12.90
CA SER A 341 -2.94 -7.85 12.10
C SER A 341 -2.30 -8.96 12.93
N TRP A 342 -1.93 -8.67 14.16
CA TRP A 342 -1.37 -9.65 15.08
C TRP A 342 -2.41 -10.73 15.48
N TYR A 343 -3.65 -10.32 15.78
CA TYR A 343 -4.73 -11.24 16.13
C TYR A 343 -4.97 -12.28 15.03
N GLN A 344 -5.11 -11.84 13.77
CA GLN A 344 -5.35 -12.74 12.64
C GLN A 344 -4.15 -13.65 12.31
N GLY A 345 -2.93 -13.23 12.64
CA GLY A 345 -1.70 -13.98 12.39
C GLY A 345 -1.35 -15.01 13.46
N ARG A 346 -2.07 -15.06 14.59
CA ARG A 346 -1.77 -15.99 15.68
C ARG A 346 -2.06 -17.45 15.30
N PRO A 347 -1.18 -18.40 15.62
CA PRO A 347 -1.44 -19.84 15.45
C PRO A 347 -2.64 -20.34 16.27
N SER A 348 -2.93 -19.66 17.41
CA SER A 348 -4.05 -19.99 18.29
C SER A 348 -5.42 -19.52 17.76
N THR A 349 -5.47 -18.74 16.69
CA THR A 349 -6.73 -18.28 16.11
C THR A 349 -7.41 -19.44 15.38
N GLN A 350 -8.43 -20.03 16.00
CA GLN A 350 -9.18 -21.17 15.44
C GLN A 350 -10.21 -20.75 14.38
N MET A 351 -10.37 -19.46 14.10
CA MET A 351 -11.35 -18.95 13.14
C MET A 351 -10.87 -19.17 11.70
N SER A 352 -11.80 -19.57 10.83
CA SER A 352 -11.50 -19.67 9.40
C SER A 352 -11.12 -18.31 8.81
N ARG A 353 -10.30 -18.28 7.76
CA ARG A 353 -9.93 -17.03 7.07
C ARG A 353 -11.16 -16.28 6.56
N TYR A 354 -12.19 -16.98 6.13
CA TYR A 354 -13.45 -16.37 5.68
C TYR A 354 -14.21 -15.69 6.82
N THR A 355 -14.21 -16.29 8.01
CA THR A 355 -14.80 -15.69 9.21
C THR A 355 -14.01 -14.43 9.63
N LEU A 356 -12.68 -14.47 9.58
CA LEU A 356 -11.83 -13.31 9.86
C LEU A 356 -12.10 -12.17 8.87
N VAL A 357 -12.27 -12.47 7.57
CA VAL A 357 -12.66 -11.46 6.57
C VAL A 357 -14.01 -10.82 6.92
N ARG A 358 -15.02 -11.61 7.28
CA ARG A 358 -16.34 -11.08 7.69
C ARG A 358 -16.25 -10.23 8.95
N LEU A 359 -15.50 -10.67 9.96
CA LEU A 359 -15.29 -9.94 11.21
C LEU A 359 -14.55 -8.61 10.93
N GLY A 360 -13.47 -8.65 10.18
CA GLY A 360 -12.71 -7.45 9.84
C GLY A 360 -13.54 -6.47 9.01
N ALA A 361 -14.31 -6.96 8.02
CA ALA A 361 -15.25 -6.17 7.25
C ALA A 361 -16.29 -5.48 8.14
N PHE A 362 -16.91 -6.22 9.06
CA PHE A 362 -17.89 -5.67 10.02
C PHE A 362 -17.26 -4.61 10.92
N MET A 363 -16.10 -4.88 11.53
CA MET A 363 -15.44 -3.94 12.44
C MET A 363 -15.00 -2.67 11.72
N THR A 364 -14.49 -2.77 10.48
CA THR A 364 -14.12 -1.61 9.67
C THR A 364 -15.35 -0.75 9.35
N THR A 365 -16.42 -1.38 8.89
CA THR A 365 -17.69 -0.69 8.57
C THR A 365 -18.29 -0.04 9.80
N LEU A 366 -18.26 -0.72 10.95
CA LEU A 366 -18.69 -0.19 12.24
C LEU A 366 -17.87 1.05 12.64
N GLY A 367 -16.54 0.98 12.50
CA GLY A 367 -15.65 2.11 12.78
C GLY A 367 -15.95 3.32 11.92
N ILE A 368 -16.16 3.14 10.60
CA ILE A 368 -16.56 4.22 9.68
C ILE A 368 -17.91 4.83 10.13
N GLY A 369 -18.90 3.98 10.42
CA GLY A 369 -20.23 4.45 10.84
C GLY A 369 -20.22 5.21 12.17
N LEU A 370 -19.50 4.70 13.18
CA LEU A 370 -19.35 5.36 14.46
C LEU A 370 -18.58 6.68 14.35
N SER A 371 -17.58 6.74 13.44
CA SER A 371 -16.82 7.96 13.20
C SER A 371 -17.66 9.09 12.59
N ALA A 372 -18.71 8.75 11.84
CA ALA A 372 -19.64 9.76 11.32
C ALA A 372 -20.37 10.53 12.44
N ALA A 373 -20.55 9.93 13.62
CA ALA A 373 -21.19 10.57 14.77
C ALA A 373 -20.41 11.80 15.28
N ILE A 374 -19.11 11.93 14.95
CA ILE A 374 -18.30 13.10 15.34
C ILE A 374 -18.81 14.40 14.73
N VAL A 375 -19.65 14.37 13.71
CA VAL A 375 -20.30 15.56 13.14
C VAL A 375 -21.29 16.18 14.14
N ILE A 376 -21.84 15.38 15.07
CA ILE A 376 -22.81 15.82 16.06
C ILE A 376 -22.07 16.53 17.22
N ASP A 377 -22.39 17.80 17.48
CA ASP A 377 -21.68 18.64 18.45
C ASP A 377 -21.68 18.11 19.88
N SER A 378 -22.71 17.40 20.30
CA SER A 378 -22.79 16.78 21.63
C SER A 378 -21.84 15.58 21.81
N ILE A 379 -21.31 15.03 20.72
CA ILE A 379 -20.34 13.93 20.79
C ILE A 379 -18.93 14.50 21.04
N PRO A 380 -18.22 14.06 22.09
CA PRO A 380 -16.88 14.54 22.37
C PRO A 380 -15.91 14.20 21.24
N TRP A 381 -15.06 15.15 20.85
CA TRP A 381 -14.10 14.98 19.75
C TRP A 381 -13.14 13.78 19.92
N TRP A 382 -12.75 13.46 21.15
CA TRP A 382 -11.86 12.32 21.44
C TRP A 382 -12.48 10.96 21.14
N SER A 383 -13.81 10.89 20.98
CA SER A 383 -14.50 9.65 20.60
C SER A 383 -14.00 9.10 19.27
N ILE A 384 -13.51 9.98 18.38
CA ILE A 384 -12.92 9.58 17.10
C ILE A 384 -11.70 8.65 17.28
N ALA A 385 -10.88 8.89 18.30
CA ALA A 385 -9.72 8.04 18.57
C ALA A 385 -10.14 6.59 18.88
N ILE A 386 -11.25 6.40 19.58
CA ILE A 386 -11.79 5.09 19.90
C ILE A 386 -12.44 4.46 18.67
N THR A 387 -13.35 5.17 18.03
CA THR A 387 -14.12 4.65 16.89
C THR A 387 -13.20 4.32 15.71
N TRP A 388 -12.18 5.16 15.47
CA TRP A 388 -11.19 4.93 14.41
C TRP A 388 -10.23 3.78 14.74
N THR A 389 -9.89 3.58 16.03
CA THR A 389 -9.14 2.41 16.47
C THR A 389 -9.92 1.10 16.22
N ILE A 390 -11.26 1.08 16.43
CA ILE A 390 -12.12 -0.06 16.11
C ILE A 390 -12.11 -0.35 14.61
N GLY A 391 -12.28 0.67 13.76
CA GLY A 391 -12.23 0.53 12.30
C GLY A 391 -10.88 0.00 11.82
N SER A 392 -9.80 0.54 12.36
CA SER A 392 -8.43 0.15 12.02
C SER A 392 -8.08 -1.26 12.50
N PHE A 393 -8.58 -1.69 13.65
CA PHE A 393 -8.48 -3.09 14.10
C PHE A 393 -9.13 -4.03 13.07
N GLY A 394 -10.33 -3.66 12.58
CA GLY A 394 -11.00 -4.39 11.51
C GLY A 394 -10.16 -4.46 10.24
N MET A 395 -9.53 -3.35 9.83
CA MET A 395 -8.64 -3.29 8.67
C MET A 395 -7.41 -4.21 8.84
N GLY A 396 -6.81 -4.24 10.03
CA GLY A 396 -5.68 -5.12 10.32
C GLY A 396 -6.03 -6.60 10.14
N ILE A 397 -7.20 -7.03 10.62
CA ILE A 397 -7.70 -8.40 10.42
C ILE A 397 -7.98 -8.66 8.94
N LEU A 398 -8.70 -7.76 8.29
CA LEU A 398 -9.19 -7.90 6.93
C LEU A 398 -8.05 -7.99 5.93
N PHE A 399 -7.12 -7.02 5.96
CA PHE A 399 -6.04 -6.92 4.99
C PHE A 399 -5.09 -8.11 5.03
N GLY A 400 -4.73 -8.57 6.24
CA GLY A 400 -3.92 -9.77 6.38
C GLY A 400 -4.64 -11.03 5.87
N SER A 401 -5.91 -11.19 6.22
CA SER A 401 -6.70 -12.34 5.79
C SER A 401 -6.96 -12.38 4.28
N LEU A 402 -7.23 -11.22 3.65
CA LEU A 402 -7.38 -11.13 2.19
C LEU A 402 -6.08 -11.48 1.46
N GLY A 403 -4.92 -11.06 2.01
CA GLY A 403 -3.61 -11.42 1.46
C GLY A 403 -3.37 -12.93 1.47
N VAL A 404 -3.69 -13.60 2.58
CA VAL A 404 -3.58 -15.06 2.70
C VAL A 404 -4.53 -15.77 1.73
N LEU A 405 -5.81 -15.37 1.71
CA LEU A 405 -6.80 -15.96 0.79
C LEU A 405 -6.43 -15.79 -0.68
N LEU A 406 -5.81 -14.66 -1.04
CA LEU A 406 -5.32 -14.47 -2.41
C LEU A 406 -4.27 -15.51 -2.79
N LEU A 407 -3.31 -15.78 -1.91
CA LEU A 407 -2.25 -16.76 -2.15
C LEU A 407 -2.82 -18.18 -2.18
N GLU A 408 -3.71 -18.53 -1.24
CA GLU A 408 -4.36 -19.85 -1.18
C GLU A 408 -5.24 -20.15 -2.40
N GLN A 409 -5.90 -19.12 -2.95
CA GLN A 409 -6.79 -19.26 -4.12
C GLN A 409 -6.08 -19.02 -5.46
N SER A 410 -4.78 -18.77 -5.45
CA SER A 410 -3.98 -18.51 -6.66
C SER A 410 -3.08 -19.71 -6.96
N ALA A 411 -3.09 -20.16 -8.22
CA ALA A 411 -2.07 -21.10 -8.68
C ALA A 411 -0.66 -20.46 -8.52
N PRO A 412 0.37 -21.24 -8.17
CA PRO A 412 1.72 -20.72 -7.89
C PRO A 412 2.23 -19.76 -8.96
N GLU A 413 2.02 -20.09 -10.25
CA GLU A 413 2.48 -19.32 -11.41
C GLU A 413 1.74 -17.98 -11.56
N LYS A 414 0.55 -17.84 -10.95
CA LYS A 414 -0.31 -16.64 -11.02
C LYS A 414 -0.28 -15.79 -9.75
N GLN A 415 0.38 -16.23 -8.68
CA GLN A 415 0.41 -15.51 -7.40
C GLN A 415 0.94 -14.08 -7.55
N GLY A 416 1.99 -13.89 -8.36
CA GLY A 416 2.55 -12.56 -8.62
C GLY A 416 1.57 -11.63 -9.34
N VAL A 417 0.90 -12.12 -10.39
CA VAL A 417 -0.09 -11.35 -11.16
C VAL A 417 -1.29 -10.99 -10.29
N ASN A 418 -1.78 -11.94 -9.49
CA ASN A 418 -2.93 -11.72 -8.61
C ASN A 418 -2.58 -10.79 -7.44
N SER A 419 -1.38 -10.87 -6.88
CA SER A 419 -0.89 -9.93 -5.87
C SER A 419 -0.81 -8.50 -6.42
N ALA A 420 -0.34 -8.35 -7.65
CA ALA A 420 -0.34 -7.05 -8.32
C ALA A 420 -1.77 -6.53 -8.57
N ALA A 421 -2.70 -7.41 -8.94
CA ALA A 421 -4.11 -7.03 -9.10
C ALA A 421 -4.76 -6.60 -7.77
N LEU A 422 -4.40 -7.26 -6.65
CA LEU A 422 -4.83 -6.87 -5.30
C LEU A 422 -4.35 -5.45 -4.96
N GLN A 423 -3.08 -5.16 -5.20
CA GLN A 423 -2.51 -3.82 -4.94
C GLN A 423 -3.10 -2.75 -5.87
N MET A 424 -3.41 -3.10 -7.12
CA MET A 424 -4.11 -2.19 -8.03
C MET A 424 -5.54 -1.91 -7.56
N ALA A 425 -6.28 -2.92 -7.10
CA ALA A 425 -7.61 -2.74 -6.54
C ALA A 425 -7.58 -1.84 -5.30
N ASP A 426 -6.57 -2.02 -4.43
CA ASP A 426 -6.32 -1.18 -3.26
C ASP A 426 -6.20 0.30 -3.67
N GLN A 427 -5.27 0.61 -4.57
CA GLN A 427 -5.02 1.97 -5.03
C GLN A 427 -6.22 2.58 -5.77
N LEU A 428 -6.87 1.81 -6.65
CA LEU A 428 -8.07 2.26 -7.35
C LEU A 428 -9.20 2.58 -6.36
N GLY A 429 -9.40 1.74 -5.35
CA GLY A 429 -10.38 1.99 -4.30
C GLY A 429 -10.12 3.32 -3.57
N VAL A 430 -8.88 3.55 -3.13
CA VAL A 430 -8.47 4.82 -2.48
C VAL A 430 -8.74 6.00 -3.40
N ILE A 431 -8.31 5.94 -4.66
CA ILE A 431 -8.48 7.03 -5.63
C ILE A 431 -9.97 7.34 -5.85
N PHE A 432 -10.79 6.31 -6.11
CA PHE A 432 -12.22 6.51 -6.38
C PHE A 432 -12.96 7.05 -5.17
N CYS A 433 -12.76 6.50 -3.99
CA CYS A 433 -13.51 6.91 -2.80
C CYS A 433 -13.05 8.30 -2.29
N THR A 434 -11.74 8.57 -2.26
CA THR A 434 -11.23 9.90 -1.88
C THR A 434 -11.64 10.94 -2.91
N GLY A 435 -11.59 10.60 -4.21
CA GLY A 435 -12.07 11.46 -5.28
C GLY A 435 -13.55 11.78 -5.17
N LEU A 436 -14.39 10.76 -4.90
CA LEU A 436 -15.81 10.94 -4.67
C LEU A 436 -16.10 11.83 -3.45
N GLY A 437 -15.38 11.61 -2.34
CA GLY A 437 -15.42 12.48 -1.18
C GLY A 437 -15.04 13.92 -1.53
N GLY A 438 -14.02 14.12 -2.37
CA GLY A 438 -13.59 15.42 -2.86
C GLY A 438 -14.64 16.14 -3.72
N VAL A 439 -15.34 15.39 -4.58
CA VAL A 439 -16.46 15.94 -5.38
C VAL A 439 -17.61 16.41 -4.47
N ILE A 440 -18.00 15.57 -3.49
CA ILE A 440 -19.04 15.91 -2.52
C ILE A 440 -18.61 17.15 -1.72
N PHE A 441 -17.36 17.20 -1.27
CA PHE A 441 -16.83 18.34 -0.53
C PHE A 441 -16.83 19.61 -1.37
N ALA A 442 -16.29 19.57 -2.60
CA ALA A 442 -16.23 20.73 -3.49
C ALA A 442 -17.62 21.26 -3.87
N ALA A 443 -18.62 20.39 -4.02
CA ALA A 443 -19.98 20.77 -4.36
C ALA A 443 -20.77 21.35 -3.17
N GLY A 444 -20.45 20.93 -1.94
CA GLY A 444 -21.20 21.31 -0.74
C GLY A 444 -20.51 22.33 0.17
N HIS A 445 -19.18 22.51 0.01
CA HIS A 445 -18.41 23.44 0.83
C HIS A 445 -18.87 24.89 0.65
N THR A 446 -19.11 25.56 1.76
CA THR A 446 -19.52 26.97 1.80
C THR A 446 -18.47 27.81 2.52
N ALA A 447 -18.27 29.05 2.05
CA ALA A 447 -17.34 29.98 2.69
C ALA A 447 -17.73 30.34 4.15
N ALA A 448 -18.96 30.01 4.57
CA ALA A 448 -19.44 30.20 5.94
C ALA A 448 -18.89 29.16 6.94
N GLY A 449 -18.20 28.07 6.46
CA GLY A 449 -17.56 27.09 7.34
C GLY A 449 -18.53 26.21 8.13
N GLN A 450 -19.75 25.98 7.63
CA GLN A 450 -20.73 25.06 8.24
C GLN A 450 -20.91 23.84 7.34
N ASP A 451 -19.86 23.03 7.24
CA ASP A 451 -19.79 21.88 6.31
C ASP A 451 -20.20 20.55 6.98
N GLY A 452 -20.77 20.57 8.19
CA GLY A 452 -21.15 19.36 8.92
C GLY A 452 -21.97 18.37 8.08
N ASN A 453 -22.96 18.86 7.32
CA ASN A 453 -23.76 18.03 6.41
C ASN A 453 -22.95 17.46 5.25
N VAL A 454 -21.90 18.15 4.80
CA VAL A 454 -21.01 17.70 3.73
C VAL A 454 -20.17 16.54 4.23
N TYR A 455 -19.57 16.67 5.41
CA TYR A 455 -18.81 15.56 6.05
C TYR A 455 -19.71 14.36 6.34
N LEU A 456 -20.93 14.60 6.85
CA LEU A 456 -21.90 13.53 7.09
C LEU A 456 -22.23 12.78 5.79
N THR A 457 -22.41 13.50 4.68
CA THR A 457 -22.67 12.89 3.36
C THR A 457 -21.48 12.06 2.89
N ILE A 458 -20.26 12.57 3.04
CA ILE A 458 -19.03 11.83 2.69
C ILE A 458 -18.97 10.52 3.50
N PHE A 459 -19.12 10.61 4.82
CA PHE A 459 -19.04 9.43 5.69
C PHE A 459 -20.20 8.45 5.46
N ALA A 460 -21.40 8.93 5.16
CA ALA A 460 -22.53 8.09 4.80
C ALA A 460 -22.29 7.31 3.51
N VAL A 461 -21.68 7.92 2.49
CA VAL A 461 -21.30 7.26 1.24
C VAL A 461 -20.21 6.20 1.51
N MET A 462 -19.18 6.52 2.30
CA MET A 462 -18.15 5.56 2.67
C MET A 462 -18.71 4.41 3.50
N LEU A 463 -19.64 4.69 4.41
CA LEU A 463 -20.38 3.68 5.17
C LEU A 463 -21.20 2.77 4.24
N ALA A 464 -21.91 3.34 3.28
CA ALA A 464 -22.69 2.56 2.31
C ALA A 464 -21.80 1.59 1.49
N ILE A 465 -20.62 2.05 1.08
CA ILE A 465 -19.62 1.19 0.42
C ILE A 465 -19.14 0.09 1.37
N GLY A 466 -18.83 0.42 2.61
CA GLY A 466 -18.43 -0.55 3.65
C GLY A 466 -19.51 -1.59 3.93
N VAL A 467 -20.77 -1.17 4.07
CA VAL A 467 -21.94 -2.06 4.26
C VAL A 467 -22.08 -2.99 3.05
N PHE A 468 -22.06 -2.44 1.83
CA PHE A 468 -22.12 -3.26 0.61
C PHE A 468 -21.00 -4.29 0.58
N ALA A 469 -19.74 -3.87 0.83
CA ALA A 469 -18.60 -4.75 0.86
C ALA A 469 -18.71 -5.82 1.96
N THR A 470 -19.26 -5.47 3.13
CA THR A 470 -19.52 -6.42 4.23
C THR A 470 -20.55 -7.45 3.82
N LEU A 471 -21.65 -7.06 3.19
CA LEU A 471 -22.70 -7.98 2.71
C LEU A 471 -22.17 -8.97 1.66
N VAL A 472 -21.27 -8.52 0.78
CA VAL A 472 -20.69 -9.39 -0.25
C VAL A 472 -19.46 -10.18 0.22
N SER A 473 -18.95 -9.92 1.43
CA SER A 473 -17.73 -10.55 1.98
C SER A 473 -17.82 -12.10 2.02
N GLY A 474 -19.02 -12.65 2.19
CA GLY A 474 -19.25 -14.09 2.12
C GLY A 474 -18.96 -14.71 0.76
N ARG A 475 -18.84 -13.91 -0.32
CA ARG A 475 -18.46 -14.40 -1.65
C ARG A 475 -16.93 -14.59 -1.79
N ALA A 476 -16.11 -14.16 -0.82
CA ALA A 476 -14.70 -14.49 -0.79
C ALA A 476 -14.43 -16.00 -0.71
N GLU A 477 -15.42 -16.75 -0.19
CA GLU A 477 -15.39 -18.20 -0.13
C GLU A 477 -15.78 -18.80 -1.50
N PRO A 478 -14.92 -19.64 -2.10
CA PRO A 478 -15.24 -20.34 -3.33
C PRO A 478 -16.51 -21.20 -3.16
N LYS A 479 -17.25 -21.47 -4.24
CA LYS A 479 -18.25 -22.53 -4.18
C LYS A 479 -17.50 -23.84 -3.93
N ALA A 480 -17.98 -24.63 -2.97
CA ALA A 480 -17.53 -26.01 -2.84
C ALA A 480 -17.74 -26.68 -4.23
N THR A 481 -16.65 -27.04 -4.87
CA THR A 481 -16.72 -27.88 -6.08
C THR A 481 -17.36 -29.17 -5.59
N GLN A 482 -18.58 -29.47 -6.03
CA GLN A 482 -19.15 -30.79 -5.83
C GLN A 482 -18.10 -31.74 -6.42
N ALA A 483 -17.40 -32.45 -5.56
CA ALA A 483 -16.60 -33.59 -5.97
C ALA A 483 -17.59 -34.58 -6.58
N ALA A 484 -17.57 -34.66 -7.93
CA ALA A 484 -18.18 -35.71 -8.67
C ALA A 484 -17.21 -36.88 -8.83
#